data_0e37c01d6ee982280428096b73d30138
#
_entry.id   0e37c01d6ee982280428096b73d30138
#
_cell.length_a   1.000
_cell.length_b   1.000
_cell.length_c   1.000
_cell.angle_alpha   90.00
_cell.angle_beta   90.00
_cell.angle_gamma   90.00
#
_symmetry.space_group_name_H-M   'P 1'
#
loop_
_entity.id
_entity.type
_entity.pdbx_description
1 polymer ?
#
loop_
_entity_poly.entity_id
_entity_poly.type
_entity_poly.pdbx_seq_one_letter_code
_entity_poly.pdbx_strand_id
1 'polypeptide(L)'
;MEKKKVKAFLSILAVIFFLLFLAKDVSGLSKEKHQNSQEIGETRKETEETRKGTEETKRETDKKKNGTEAEDSKNVEDEKNIEDEKNIEDMTDSSTQNEKEGEESESSQQGAPPLTALPEGVSYESLSNEKKAWWFKRNKEHQPSGADDSIDLKSYDAYYLGNTEEKVIYLTFDCGYENGYTETMLDILKKHNAKACFFVTQTYIRDNPEIVKRMKEEGHQVGNHTVTHKSQPTLSEEEIEKELGTCSSYMKEVTGYDMDPFFRPPMGEYSERTLQITKDMGYKTVFWSIAYLDYDVNNQPGSNYVEEHFRTYYHNGAIPLIHNVSSANCEALDAVLTLLEKEGYRFCTMYELE
;
A
#
# COMPACT_ATOMS: atom_id res chain seq x y z
N MET A 1 -64.83 -1.39 -13.81
CA MET A 1 -63.84 -1.89 -14.79
C MET A 1 -62.91 -0.81 -15.34
N GLU A 2 -63.35 0.42 -15.49
CA GLU A 2 -62.52 1.52 -16.05
C GLU A 2 -61.33 1.98 -15.15
N LYS A 3 -61.52 2.08 -13.83
CA LYS A 3 -60.43 2.55 -12.91
C LYS A 3 -59.20 1.64 -12.90
N LYS A 4 -59.35 0.33 -13.19
CA LYS A 4 -58.22 -0.61 -13.31
C LYS A 4 -57.42 -0.43 -14.62
N LYS A 5 -58.12 -0.07 -15.73
CA LYS A 5 -57.49 0.18 -17.04
C LYS A 5 -56.68 1.48 -17.01
N VAL A 6 -57.17 2.52 -16.33
CA VAL A 6 -56.47 3.80 -16.19
C VAL A 6 -55.19 3.66 -15.33
N LYS A 7 -55.23 2.87 -14.23
CA LYS A 7 -54.01 2.60 -13.45
C LYS A 7 -52.97 1.80 -14.22
N ALA A 8 -53.38 0.83 -15.01
CA ALA A 8 -52.43 0.07 -15.84
C ALA A 8 -51.80 0.94 -16.93
N PHE A 9 -52.58 1.85 -17.54
CA PHE A 9 -52.08 2.76 -18.55
C PHE A 9 -51.06 3.77 -17.98
N LEU A 10 -51.31 4.34 -16.79
CA LEU A 10 -50.39 5.25 -16.09
C LEU A 10 -49.10 4.53 -15.69
N SER A 11 -49.15 3.26 -15.27
CA SER A 11 -47.95 2.48 -14.95
C SER A 11 -47.07 2.21 -16.18
N ILE A 12 -47.68 1.95 -17.35
CA ILE A 12 -46.96 1.72 -18.60
C ILE A 12 -46.32 3.02 -19.08
N LEU A 13 -47.00 4.17 -18.95
CA LEU A 13 -46.42 5.47 -19.29
C LEU A 13 -45.22 5.82 -18.41
N ALA A 14 -45.27 5.52 -17.10
CA ALA A 14 -44.17 5.74 -16.18
C ALA A 14 -42.92 4.90 -16.54
N VAL A 15 -43.11 3.64 -16.95
CA VAL A 15 -42.01 2.77 -17.39
C VAL A 15 -41.39 3.28 -18.70
N ILE A 16 -42.21 3.74 -19.65
CA ILE A 16 -41.73 4.31 -20.92
C ILE A 16 -40.93 5.60 -20.67
N PHE A 17 -41.41 6.46 -19.77
CA PHE A 17 -40.68 7.69 -19.38
C PHE A 17 -39.34 7.38 -18.71
N PHE A 18 -39.29 6.38 -17.84
CA PHE A 18 -38.05 5.93 -17.19
C PHE A 18 -37.05 5.35 -18.20
N LEU A 19 -37.51 4.57 -19.17
CA LEU A 19 -36.66 4.01 -20.23
C LEU A 19 -36.13 5.10 -21.18
N LEU A 20 -36.92 6.14 -21.47
CA LEU A 20 -36.48 7.28 -22.26
C LEU A 20 -35.48 8.17 -21.51
N PHE A 21 -35.58 8.24 -20.18
CA PHE A 21 -34.62 8.94 -19.35
C PHE A 21 -33.26 8.20 -19.34
N LEU A 22 -33.27 6.90 -19.16
CA LEU A 22 -32.06 6.06 -19.24
C LEU A 22 -31.40 6.12 -20.63
N ALA A 23 -32.16 6.18 -21.70
CA ALA A 23 -31.63 6.31 -23.07
C ALA A 23 -30.95 7.67 -23.34
N LYS A 24 -31.38 8.74 -22.67
CA LYS A 24 -30.73 10.06 -22.76
C LYS A 24 -29.38 10.08 -22.04
N ASP A 25 -29.25 9.44 -20.88
CA ASP A 25 -27.99 9.38 -20.14
C ASP A 25 -26.92 8.57 -20.89
N VAL A 26 -27.32 7.47 -21.54
CA VAL A 26 -26.40 6.66 -22.38
C VAL A 26 -25.91 7.43 -23.60
N SER A 27 -26.73 8.30 -24.20
CA SER A 27 -26.34 9.13 -25.35
C SER A 27 -25.43 10.30 -24.97
N GLY A 28 -25.51 10.82 -23.75
CA GLY A 28 -24.63 11.82 -23.19
C GLY A 28 -23.21 11.26 -22.97
N LEU A 29 -23.11 10.10 -22.33
CA LEU A 29 -21.86 9.38 -22.07
C LEU A 29 -21.10 8.97 -23.35
N SER A 30 -21.83 8.67 -24.45
CA SER A 30 -21.20 8.34 -25.74
C SER A 30 -20.59 9.58 -26.43
N LYS A 31 -21.16 10.76 -26.25
CA LYS A 31 -20.62 12.01 -26.83
C LYS A 31 -19.39 12.52 -26.06
N GLU A 32 -19.39 12.43 -24.73
CA GLU A 32 -18.22 12.78 -23.91
C GLU A 32 -17.02 11.87 -24.19
N LYS A 33 -17.25 10.55 -24.34
CA LYS A 33 -16.18 9.61 -24.72
C LYS A 33 -15.58 9.91 -26.10
N HIS A 34 -16.38 10.38 -27.05
CA HIS A 34 -15.87 10.71 -28.40
C HIS A 34 -15.08 12.02 -28.42
N GLN A 35 -15.48 13.01 -27.62
CA GLN A 35 -14.76 14.28 -27.48
C GLN A 35 -13.42 14.08 -26.75
N ASN A 36 -13.42 13.32 -25.66
CA ASN A 36 -12.21 13.00 -24.90
C ASN A 36 -11.19 12.16 -25.72
N SER A 37 -11.68 11.27 -26.62
CA SER A 37 -10.80 10.50 -27.51
C SER A 37 -10.17 11.36 -28.62
N GLN A 38 -10.80 12.43 -29.05
CA GLN A 38 -10.23 13.37 -30.02
C GLN A 38 -9.18 14.28 -29.38
N GLU A 39 -9.42 14.82 -28.19
CA GLU A 39 -8.44 15.63 -27.43
C GLU A 39 -7.18 14.85 -27.08
N ILE A 40 -7.31 13.56 -26.65
CA ILE A 40 -6.17 12.68 -26.38
C ILE A 40 -5.38 12.38 -27.66
N GLY A 41 -6.07 12.26 -28.80
CA GLY A 41 -5.41 12.03 -30.12
C GLY A 41 -4.60 13.23 -30.61
N GLU A 42 -5.06 14.46 -30.35
CA GLU A 42 -4.36 15.70 -30.71
C GLU A 42 -3.15 15.95 -29.81
N THR A 43 -3.30 15.79 -28.50
CA THR A 43 -2.20 15.94 -27.52
C THR A 43 -1.08 14.92 -27.77
N ARG A 44 -1.41 13.71 -28.21
CA ARG A 44 -0.42 12.68 -28.53
C ARG A 44 0.37 13.01 -29.81
N LYS A 45 -0.24 13.67 -30.78
CA LYS A 45 0.46 14.14 -32.00
C LYS A 45 1.41 15.29 -31.70
N GLU A 46 1.02 16.25 -30.89
CA GLU A 46 1.88 17.36 -30.47
C GLU A 46 3.09 16.90 -29.67
N THR A 47 2.91 15.92 -28.75
CA THR A 47 4.02 15.33 -28.00
C THR A 47 4.99 14.52 -28.87
N GLU A 48 4.50 13.86 -29.92
CA GLU A 48 5.34 13.08 -30.83
C GLU A 48 6.14 13.99 -31.79
N GLU A 49 5.58 15.13 -32.23
CA GLU A 49 6.30 16.15 -33.00
C GLU A 49 7.36 16.87 -32.17
N THR A 50 7.08 17.19 -30.90
CA THR A 50 8.03 17.81 -29.97
C THR A 50 9.20 16.87 -29.67
N ARG A 51 8.95 15.57 -29.56
CA ARG A 51 9.98 14.55 -29.32
C ARG A 51 10.89 14.36 -30.55
N LYS A 52 10.34 14.40 -31.76
CA LYS A 52 11.14 14.35 -33.02
C LYS A 52 12.02 15.58 -33.17
N GLY A 53 11.53 16.77 -32.86
CA GLY A 53 12.31 18.00 -32.87
C GLY A 53 13.50 17.98 -31.89
N THR A 54 13.32 17.43 -30.68
CA THR A 54 14.39 17.30 -29.67
C THR A 54 15.42 16.22 -30.05
N GLU A 55 15.03 15.14 -30.71
CA GLU A 55 15.99 14.12 -31.21
C GLU A 55 16.83 14.63 -32.39
N GLU A 56 16.25 15.44 -33.28
CA GLU A 56 17.00 16.08 -34.40
C GLU A 56 18.02 17.10 -33.88
N THR A 57 17.64 17.93 -32.90
CA THR A 57 18.54 18.93 -32.27
C THR A 57 19.70 18.24 -31.51
N LYS A 58 19.45 17.08 -30.90
CA LYS A 58 20.48 16.30 -30.22
C LYS A 58 21.45 15.62 -31.19
N ARG A 59 20.97 15.18 -32.36
CA ARG A 59 21.83 14.63 -33.43
C ARG A 59 22.70 15.68 -34.11
N GLU A 60 22.25 16.94 -34.22
CA GLU A 60 23.06 18.04 -34.75
C GLU A 60 24.12 18.51 -33.75
N THR A 61 23.84 18.51 -32.44
CA THR A 61 24.82 18.84 -31.40
C THR A 61 25.90 17.76 -31.25
N ASP A 62 25.56 16.51 -31.39
CA ASP A 62 26.52 15.40 -31.32
C ASP A 62 27.42 15.34 -32.57
N LYS A 63 26.94 15.74 -33.77
CA LYS A 63 27.77 15.89 -34.98
C LYS A 63 28.75 17.04 -34.92
N LYS A 64 28.44 18.11 -34.16
CA LYS A 64 29.35 19.25 -33.95
C LYS A 64 30.44 18.99 -32.91
N LYS A 65 30.26 18.03 -32.00
CA LYS A 65 31.24 17.66 -30.98
C LYS A 65 32.30 16.68 -31.47
N ASN A 66 32.02 15.92 -32.52
CA ASN A 66 32.96 14.92 -33.07
C ASN A 66 33.83 15.46 -34.24
N GLY A 67 33.88 16.78 -34.46
CA GLY A 67 34.62 17.41 -35.56
C GLY A 67 35.88 18.18 -35.18
N THR A 68 36.27 18.20 -33.91
CA THR A 68 37.50 18.86 -33.47
C THR A 68 38.12 18.04 -32.35
N GLU A 69 39.03 17.14 -32.74
CA GLU A 69 40.17 16.67 -31.96
C GLU A 69 40.70 15.38 -32.62
N ALA A 70 41.53 15.57 -33.61
CA ALA A 70 42.51 14.62 -34.04
C ALA A 70 43.79 15.42 -34.24
N GLU A 71 44.72 15.30 -33.26
CA GLU A 71 46.16 15.26 -33.47
C GLU A 71 46.89 15.32 -32.11
N ASP A 72 47.89 14.44 -32.11
CA ASP A 72 49.06 14.34 -31.23
C ASP A 72 48.99 13.48 -29.97
N SER A 73 49.66 12.47 -30.08
CA SER A 73 50.98 11.81 -29.84
C SER A 73 50.95 10.81 -28.69
N LYS A 74 51.19 9.56 -29.08
CA LYS A 74 52.32 8.63 -28.87
C LYS A 74 52.78 8.31 -27.45
N ASN A 75 52.74 6.98 -27.21
CA ASN A 75 53.70 6.14 -26.44
C ASN A 75 53.78 6.32 -24.93
N VAL A 76 53.66 5.26 -24.13
CA VAL A 76 54.66 4.19 -23.89
C VAL A 76 54.00 3.04 -23.11
N GLU A 77 54.40 1.84 -23.48
CA GLU A 77 54.21 0.52 -22.85
C GLU A 77 54.79 0.46 -21.43
N ASP A 78 54.28 -0.36 -20.52
CA ASP A 78 54.87 -1.62 -20.12
C ASP A 78 54.16 -2.25 -18.90
N GLU A 79 53.84 -3.46 -19.09
CA GLU A 79 53.80 -4.72 -18.34
C GLU A 79 54.30 -4.80 -16.88
N LYS A 80 53.64 -5.61 -16.14
CA LYS A 80 53.99 -6.86 -15.37
C LYS A 80 53.25 -6.92 -14.04
N ASN A 81 52.38 -7.88 -13.83
CA ASN A 81 52.47 -9.27 -13.41
C ASN A 81 53.04 -9.56 -12.00
N ILE A 82 52.32 -10.51 -11.37
CA ILE A 82 52.73 -11.59 -10.42
C ILE A 82 52.27 -11.38 -8.96
N GLU A 83 51.24 -12.17 -8.56
CA GLU A 83 51.21 -13.35 -7.66
C GLU A 83 52.02 -13.25 -6.34
N ASP A 84 51.43 -13.53 -5.19
CA ASP A 84 51.36 -14.82 -4.52
C ASP A 84 50.89 -14.68 -3.05
N GLU A 85 49.97 -15.56 -2.70
CA GLU A 85 49.83 -16.51 -1.61
C GLU A 85 50.43 -16.24 -0.20
N LYS A 86 49.53 -16.61 0.77
CA LYS A 86 49.71 -17.38 2.03
C LYS A 86 50.43 -16.75 3.23
N ASN A 87 49.78 -16.79 4.38
CA ASN A 87 49.79 -17.77 5.51
C ASN A 87 49.20 -17.16 6.79
N ILE A 88 48.28 -17.83 7.39
CA ILE A 88 48.04 -18.60 8.61
C ILE A 88 49.04 -18.35 9.76
N GLU A 89 48.45 -18.21 10.94
CA GLU A 89 48.70 -18.66 12.32
C GLU A 89 48.58 -17.54 13.36
N ASP A 90 47.51 -17.58 14.15
CA ASP A 90 47.40 -18.15 15.52
C ASP A 90 48.29 -17.46 16.55
N MET A 91 47.68 -16.86 17.53
CA MET A 91 48.01 -17.04 18.96
C MET A 91 47.06 -16.30 19.91
N THR A 92 46.62 -17.09 20.82
CA THR A 92 45.82 -16.93 22.03
C THR A 92 46.34 -15.87 23.03
N ASP A 93 45.36 -15.36 23.78
CA ASP A 93 45.26 -15.29 25.25
C ASP A 93 45.49 -13.95 25.97
N SER A 94 44.59 -13.78 26.89
CA SER A 94 44.54 -13.23 28.23
C SER A 94 44.07 -11.77 28.45
N SER A 95 42.86 -11.75 28.96
CA SER A 95 42.32 -11.01 30.14
C SER A 95 42.76 -9.58 30.43
N THR A 96 41.80 -8.67 30.56
CA THR A 96 41.44 -8.09 31.87
C THR A 96 40.18 -7.18 31.74
N GLN A 97 39.29 -7.34 32.70
CA GLN A 97 38.06 -6.63 32.97
C GLN A 97 38.27 -5.11 33.08
N ASN A 98 37.33 -4.33 32.57
CA ASN A 98 36.85 -3.12 33.21
C ASN A 98 35.42 -2.83 32.82
N GLU A 99 34.56 -3.02 33.78
CA GLU A 99 33.16 -2.65 33.79
C GLU A 99 33.05 -1.11 33.69
N LYS A 100 32.24 -0.64 32.73
CA LYS A 100 31.58 0.66 32.85
C LYS A 100 30.15 0.44 32.39
N GLU A 101 29.29 0.46 33.37
CA GLU A 101 27.84 0.57 33.21
C GLU A 101 27.51 1.77 32.32
N GLY A 102 26.93 1.49 31.16
CA GLY A 102 26.19 2.42 30.33
C GLY A 102 24.74 1.95 30.37
N GLU A 103 23.87 2.70 31.01
CA GLU A 103 22.43 2.50 30.96
C GLU A 103 21.96 2.59 29.50
N GLU A 104 21.84 1.46 28.83
CA GLU A 104 20.99 1.32 27.65
C GLU A 104 19.55 1.25 28.14
N SER A 105 18.77 2.28 27.80
CA SER A 105 17.33 2.25 27.92
C SER A 105 16.80 1.11 27.01
N GLU A 106 16.55 -0.05 27.58
CA GLU A 106 15.74 -1.10 26.95
C GLU A 106 14.36 -0.52 26.71
N SER A 107 14.09 -0.08 25.47
CA SER A 107 12.73 -0.01 24.98
C SER A 107 12.24 -1.44 24.88
N SER A 108 11.48 -1.87 25.86
CA SER A 108 10.80 -3.16 25.87
C SER A 108 9.89 -3.28 24.65
N GLN A 109 10.41 -3.80 23.54
CA GLN A 109 9.57 -4.38 22.50
C GLN A 109 8.94 -5.64 23.12
N GLN A 110 7.81 -5.46 23.77
CA GLN A 110 6.93 -6.58 24.05
C GLN A 110 6.45 -7.10 22.70
N GLY A 111 7.13 -8.12 22.19
CA GLY A 111 6.65 -8.89 21.06
C GLY A 111 5.27 -9.43 21.40
N ALA A 112 4.28 -9.16 20.54
CA ALA A 112 2.98 -9.80 20.64
C ALA A 112 3.17 -11.31 20.66
N PRO A 113 2.35 -12.05 21.42
CA PRO A 113 2.43 -13.50 21.44
C PRO A 113 2.25 -14.06 20.02
N PRO A 114 2.87 -15.16 19.67
CA PRO A 114 2.72 -15.75 18.35
C PRO A 114 1.26 -16.06 18.08
N LEU A 115 0.73 -15.50 17.00
CA LEU A 115 -0.65 -15.62 16.54
C LEU A 115 -0.82 -17.00 15.92
N THR A 116 -1.47 -17.95 16.59
CA THR A 116 -1.29 -19.32 16.15
C THR A 116 -2.53 -20.15 15.93
N ALA A 117 -3.52 -20.11 16.77
CA ALA A 117 -4.65 -21.00 16.61
C ALA A 117 -5.93 -20.35 17.11
N LEU A 118 -7.04 -20.78 16.54
CA LEU A 118 -8.35 -20.45 17.09
C LEU A 118 -8.49 -21.06 18.48
N PRO A 119 -9.15 -20.37 19.42
CA PRO A 119 -9.41 -20.91 20.75
C PRO A 119 -10.25 -22.19 20.65
N GLU A 120 -9.87 -23.23 21.37
CA GLU A 120 -10.63 -24.48 21.39
C GLU A 120 -12.06 -24.28 21.97
N GLY A 121 -13.04 -24.84 21.28
CA GLY A 121 -14.43 -24.87 21.75
C GLY A 121 -15.24 -23.57 21.49
N VAL A 122 -14.70 -22.62 20.79
CA VAL A 122 -15.43 -21.43 20.31
C VAL A 122 -16.17 -21.79 19.01
N SER A 123 -17.44 -21.37 18.93
CA SER A 123 -18.26 -21.54 17.72
C SER A 123 -18.63 -20.15 17.17
N TYR A 124 -18.41 -19.95 15.89
CA TYR A 124 -18.73 -18.71 15.17
C TYR A 124 -20.04 -18.80 14.38
N GLU A 125 -20.78 -19.93 14.48
CA GLU A 125 -22.00 -20.17 13.73
C GLU A 125 -23.14 -19.18 14.02
N SER A 126 -23.14 -18.57 15.22
CA SER A 126 -24.13 -17.57 15.60
C SER A 126 -23.90 -16.18 15.04
N LEU A 127 -22.70 -15.93 14.50
CA LEU A 127 -22.31 -14.65 13.92
C LEU A 127 -22.70 -14.57 12.44
N SER A 128 -23.10 -13.39 11.99
CA SER A 128 -23.43 -13.16 10.59
C SER A 128 -22.20 -13.35 9.72
N ASN A 129 -22.31 -14.20 8.68
CA ASN A 129 -21.31 -14.33 7.63
C ASN A 129 -21.76 -13.63 6.33
N GLU A 130 -22.71 -12.69 6.43
CA GLU A 130 -23.07 -11.83 5.31
C GLU A 130 -21.85 -11.01 4.88
N LYS A 131 -21.42 -11.23 3.63
CA LYS A 131 -20.26 -10.55 3.07
C LYS A 131 -20.53 -9.06 2.91
N LYS A 132 -19.67 -8.25 3.51
CA LYS A 132 -19.59 -6.79 3.33
C LYS A 132 -18.32 -6.43 2.60
N ALA A 133 -18.36 -5.35 1.83
CA ALA A 133 -17.18 -4.72 1.24
C ALA A 133 -16.95 -3.39 1.95
N TRP A 134 -15.72 -3.16 2.37
CA TRP A 134 -15.35 -1.93 3.05
C TRP A 134 -15.55 -0.71 2.15
N TRP A 135 -16.19 0.33 2.67
CA TRP A 135 -16.27 1.65 2.07
C TRP A 135 -16.23 2.74 3.14
N PHE A 136 -15.83 3.95 2.72
CA PHE A 136 -15.80 5.11 3.60
C PHE A 136 -16.26 6.36 2.85
N LYS A 137 -16.77 7.34 3.60
CA LYS A 137 -17.26 8.60 3.07
C LYS A 137 -16.19 9.68 3.20
N ARG A 138 -15.64 10.12 2.08
CA ARG A 138 -14.68 11.21 2.02
C ARG A 138 -15.32 12.55 2.32
N ASN A 139 -14.55 13.49 2.87
CA ASN A 139 -14.90 14.90 2.95
C ASN A 139 -13.66 15.75 2.62
N LYS A 140 -13.87 17.02 2.24
CA LYS A 140 -12.81 17.96 1.89
C LYS A 140 -12.52 18.96 3.00
N GLU A 141 -13.19 18.82 4.13
CA GLU A 141 -13.10 19.69 5.29
C GLU A 141 -12.02 19.19 6.28
N HIS A 142 -11.22 18.19 5.87
CA HIS A 142 -10.17 17.56 6.68
C HIS A 142 -10.69 16.99 8.01
N GLN A 143 -11.97 16.60 8.03
CA GLN A 143 -12.58 15.91 9.18
C GLN A 143 -12.39 14.40 8.99
N PRO A 144 -12.34 13.63 10.09
CA PRO A 144 -12.29 12.17 9.99
C PRO A 144 -13.38 11.61 9.07
N SER A 145 -13.01 10.64 8.26
CA SER A 145 -13.93 10.01 7.31
C SER A 145 -15.02 9.25 8.03
N GLY A 146 -16.25 9.32 7.52
CA GLY A 146 -17.33 8.43 7.96
C GLY A 146 -17.22 7.06 7.31
N ALA A 147 -17.86 6.05 7.89
CA ALA A 147 -17.95 4.71 7.32
C ALA A 147 -19.35 4.11 7.53
N ASP A 148 -19.55 2.87 7.09
CA ASP A 148 -20.72 2.07 7.46
C ASP A 148 -20.65 1.73 8.94
N ASP A 149 -21.66 2.11 9.70
CA ASP A 149 -21.81 1.88 11.14
C ASP A 149 -22.71 0.66 11.47
N SER A 150 -23.04 -0.14 10.45
CA SER A 150 -23.89 -1.32 10.63
C SER A 150 -23.27 -2.41 11.51
N ILE A 151 -21.93 -2.36 11.71
CA ILE A 151 -21.18 -3.21 12.64
C ILE A 151 -20.32 -2.30 13.52
N ASP A 152 -20.36 -2.51 14.82
CA ASP A 152 -19.42 -1.87 15.77
C ASP A 152 -18.01 -2.50 15.61
N LEU A 153 -17.21 -1.92 14.74
CA LEU A 153 -15.87 -2.41 14.43
C LEU A 153 -14.96 -2.50 15.65
N LYS A 154 -15.07 -1.56 16.60
CA LYS A 154 -14.24 -1.55 17.82
C LYS A 154 -14.46 -2.79 18.68
N SER A 155 -15.68 -3.32 18.71
CA SER A 155 -15.97 -4.57 19.43
C SER A 155 -15.21 -5.77 18.89
N TYR A 156 -14.76 -5.70 17.64
CA TYR A 156 -13.98 -6.72 16.92
C TYR A 156 -12.50 -6.36 16.76
N ASP A 157 -11.97 -5.40 17.52
CA ASP A 157 -10.61 -4.88 17.32
C ASP A 157 -10.32 -4.52 15.86
N ALA A 158 -11.29 -3.88 15.20
CA ALA A 158 -11.20 -3.44 13.81
C ALA A 158 -11.21 -1.91 13.71
N TYR A 159 -10.31 -1.37 12.92
CA TYR A 159 -10.02 0.07 12.85
C TYR A 159 -9.95 0.54 11.41
N TYR A 160 -10.43 1.75 11.13
CA TYR A 160 -10.24 2.49 9.88
C TYR A 160 -9.78 3.92 10.13
N LEU A 161 -9.76 4.32 11.38
CA LEU A 161 -9.25 5.57 11.94
C LEU A 161 -8.41 5.26 13.16
N GLY A 162 -7.35 6.01 13.36
CA GLY A 162 -6.64 6.07 14.62
C GLY A 162 -7.11 7.25 15.47
N ASN A 163 -6.22 7.87 16.25
CA ASN A 163 -6.53 9.00 17.12
C ASN A 163 -6.96 10.23 16.29
N THR A 164 -8.23 10.60 16.39
CA THR A 164 -8.82 11.74 15.65
C THR A 164 -8.66 13.09 16.35
N GLU A 165 -8.21 13.08 17.60
CA GLU A 165 -7.99 14.31 18.39
C GLU A 165 -6.63 14.95 18.10
N GLU A 166 -5.69 14.17 17.54
CA GLU A 166 -4.34 14.62 17.24
C GLU A 166 -4.09 14.64 15.74
N LYS A 167 -3.14 15.47 15.29
CA LYS A 167 -2.64 15.48 13.92
C LYS A 167 -1.70 14.30 13.70
N VAL A 168 -2.26 13.11 13.53
CA VAL A 168 -1.53 11.86 13.30
C VAL A 168 -2.04 11.14 12.06
N ILE A 169 -1.14 10.45 11.39
CA ILE A 169 -1.42 9.60 10.23
C ILE A 169 -0.70 8.28 10.41
N TYR A 170 -1.38 7.20 10.08
CA TYR A 170 -0.90 5.83 10.15
C TYR A 170 -0.68 5.32 8.72
N LEU A 171 0.52 5.48 8.20
CA LEU A 171 0.84 5.10 6.82
C LEU A 171 0.73 3.59 6.62
N THR A 172 0.00 3.15 5.58
CA THR A 172 -0.13 1.73 5.28
C THR A 172 0.04 1.41 3.79
N PHE A 173 0.72 0.29 3.52
CA PHE A 173 0.98 -0.20 2.18
C PHE A 173 0.51 -1.65 2.05
N ASP A 174 -0.24 -1.97 0.98
CA ASP A 174 -0.59 -3.33 0.63
C ASP A 174 0.38 -3.84 -0.42
N CYS A 175 1.03 -4.99 -0.11
CA CYS A 175 2.11 -5.56 -0.88
C CYS A 175 1.75 -6.98 -1.33
N GLY A 176 1.15 -7.11 -2.51
CA GLY A 176 0.82 -8.39 -3.14
C GLY A 176 1.99 -8.95 -3.97
N TYR A 177 2.71 -8.09 -4.66
CA TYR A 177 3.93 -8.39 -5.44
C TYR A 177 4.82 -7.13 -5.53
N GLU A 178 6.06 -7.30 -6.01
CA GLU A 178 7.02 -6.19 -6.18
C GLU A 178 7.02 -5.69 -7.64
N ASN A 179 7.13 -4.37 -7.79
CA ASN A 179 7.22 -3.71 -9.10
C ASN A 179 8.43 -2.75 -9.21
N GLY A 180 9.42 -2.90 -8.33
CA GLY A 180 10.66 -2.13 -8.31
C GLY A 180 10.61 -0.81 -7.54
N TYR A 181 9.56 -0.54 -6.76
CA TYR A 181 9.37 0.74 -6.07
C TYR A 181 9.54 0.68 -4.56
N THR A 182 9.38 -0.49 -3.92
CA THR A 182 9.32 -0.57 -2.46
C THR A 182 10.62 -0.12 -1.79
N GLU A 183 11.78 -0.45 -2.34
CA GLU A 183 13.05 0.02 -1.77
C GLU A 183 13.18 1.55 -1.80
N THR A 184 12.78 2.19 -2.89
CA THR A 184 12.74 3.66 -3.00
C THR A 184 11.74 4.27 -2.00
N MET A 185 10.56 3.64 -1.80
CA MET A 185 9.59 4.09 -0.81
C MET A 185 10.17 3.98 0.62
N LEU A 186 10.90 2.90 0.93
CA LEU A 186 11.59 2.76 2.23
C LEU A 186 12.66 3.84 2.43
N ASP A 187 13.44 4.18 1.39
CA ASP A 187 14.41 5.29 1.47
C ASP A 187 13.73 6.63 1.75
N ILE A 188 12.58 6.90 1.12
CA ILE A 188 11.78 8.10 1.35
C ILE A 188 11.24 8.12 2.79
N LEU A 189 10.63 7.01 3.26
CA LEU A 189 10.14 6.89 4.63
C LEU A 189 11.26 7.13 5.66
N LYS A 190 12.43 6.59 5.41
CA LYS A 190 13.62 6.79 6.25
C LYS A 190 14.07 8.27 6.27
N LYS A 191 14.09 8.94 5.12
CA LYS A 191 14.41 10.38 5.01
C LYS A 191 13.50 11.23 5.89
N HIS A 192 12.21 10.92 5.95
CA HIS A 192 11.20 11.61 6.74
C HIS A 192 11.07 11.08 8.18
N ASN A 193 11.91 10.11 8.59
CA ASN A 193 11.76 9.39 9.86
C ASN A 193 10.31 8.87 10.09
N ALA A 194 9.62 8.56 9.00
CA ALA A 194 8.26 8.06 9.01
C ALA A 194 8.24 6.54 9.15
N LYS A 195 7.35 6.01 9.98
CA LYS A 195 7.09 4.58 10.09
C LYS A 195 5.78 4.25 9.38
N ALA A 196 5.69 3.03 8.85
CA ALA A 196 4.53 2.53 8.14
C ALA A 196 4.24 1.08 8.52
N CYS A 197 3.02 0.61 8.20
CA CYS A 197 2.67 -0.80 8.24
C CYS A 197 2.53 -1.33 6.81
N PHE A 198 3.25 -2.40 6.50
CA PHE A 198 3.18 -3.10 5.21
C PHE A 198 2.38 -4.38 5.40
N PHE A 199 1.22 -4.48 4.76
CA PHE A 199 0.41 -5.70 4.74
C PHE A 199 0.88 -6.56 3.59
N VAL A 200 1.57 -7.65 3.91
CA VAL A 200 2.26 -8.50 2.93
C VAL A 200 1.54 -9.82 2.72
N THR A 201 1.41 -10.24 1.45
CA THR A 201 1.00 -11.61 1.14
C THR A 201 2.18 -12.58 1.29
N GLN A 202 1.89 -13.87 1.46
CA GLN A 202 2.96 -14.89 1.48
C GLN A 202 3.76 -14.90 0.16
N THR A 203 3.12 -14.65 -0.97
CA THR A 203 3.79 -14.52 -2.27
C THR A 203 4.82 -13.38 -2.25
N TYR A 204 4.44 -12.23 -1.70
CA TYR A 204 5.37 -11.10 -1.56
C TYR A 204 6.57 -11.45 -0.68
N ILE A 205 6.34 -12.08 0.47
CA ILE A 205 7.40 -12.51 1.41
C ILE A 205 8.35 -13.49 0.71
N ARG A 206 7.80 -14.48 -0.02
CA ARG A 206 8.58 -15.51 -0.72
C ARG A 206 9.52 -14.89 -1.76
N ASP A 207 9.00 -13.97 -2.56
CA ASP A 207 9.71 -13.41 -3.70
C ASP A 207 10.65 -12.27 -3.29
N ASN A 208 10.44 -11.64 -2.11
CA ASN A 208 11.17 -10.46 -1.65
C ASN A 208 11.54 -10.52 -0.15
N PRO A 209 12.14 -11.60 0.35
CA PRO A 209 12.41 -11.76 1.79
C PRO A 209 13.35 -10.68 2.34
N GLU A 210 14.31 -10.20 1.56
CA GLU A 210 15.26 -9.18 1.98
C GLU A 210 14.59 -7.79 2.12
N ILE A 211 13.62 -7.47 1.28
CA ILE A 211 12.83 -6.23 1.42
C ILE A 211 11.98 -6.31 2.70
N VAL A 212 11.37 -7.48 2.99
CA VAL A 212 10.59 -7.68 4.23
C VAL A 212 11.47 -7.60 5.47
N LYS A 213 12.69 -8.16 5.44
CA LYS A 213 13.68 -7.96 6.53
C LYS A 213 14.00 -6.49 6.72
N ARG A 214 14.31 -5.78 5.63
CA ARG A 214 14.61 -4.35 5.65
C ARG A 214 13.47 -3.54 6.28
N MET A 215 12.19 -3.86 5.98
CA MET A 215 11.04 -3.22 6.61
C MET A 215 11.12 -3.35 8.15
N LYS A 216 11.40 -4.56 8.67
CA LYS A 216 11.51 -4.79 10.11
C LYS A 216 12.73 -4.11 10.71
N GLU A 217 13.89 -4.18 10.07
CA GLU A 217 15.15 -3.57 10.52
C GLU A 217 15.07 -2.03 10.58
N GLU A 218 14.30 -1.43 9.68
CA GLU A 218 14.06 0.01 9.69
C GLU A 218 12.89 0.43 10.62
N GLY A 219 12.32 -0.53 11.38
CA GLY A 219 11.30 -0.30 12.42
C GLY A 219 9.89 -0.08 11.88
N HIS A 220 9.61 -0.55 10.67
CA HIS A 220 8.25 -0.63 10.15
C HIS A 220 7.52 -1.85 10.71
N GLN A 221 6.18 -1.81 10.71
CA GLN A 221 5.35 -2.97 11.00
C GLN A 221 5.13 -3.76 9.71
N VAL A 222 5.12 -5.09 9.83
CA VAL A 222 4.78 -6.01 8.74
C VAL A 222 3.56 -6.81 9.15
N GLY A 223 2.40 -6.44 8.65
CA GLY A 223 1.11 -7.06 8.93
C GLY A 223 0.75 -8.15 7.91
N ASN A 224 -0.28 -8.91 8.25
CA ASN A 224 -0.76 -10.04 7.47
C ASN A 224 -1.74 -9.63 6.37
N HIS A 225 -1.48 -10.09 5.13
CA HIS A 225 -2.41 -9.94 4.02
C HIS A 225 -2.72 -11.27 3.33
N THR A 226 -2.67 -12.35 4.10
CA THR A 226 -2.99 -13.75 3.78
C THR A 226 -2.00 -14.46 2.84
N VAL A 227 -2.25 -15.76 2.64
CA VAL A 227 -1.48 -16.59 1.69
C VAL A 227 -1.93 -16.34 0.26
N THR A 228 -3.25 -16.42 0.01
CA THR A 228 -3.81 -16.49 -1.35
C THR A 228 -4.67 -15.30 -1.74
N HIS A 229 -4.78 -14.29 -0.88
CA HIS A 229 -5.58 -13.07 -1.12
C HIS A 229 -7.05 -13.35 -1.43
N LYS A 230 -7.65 -14.39 -0.80
CA LYS A 230 -9.06 -14.74 -0.98
C LYS A 230 -9.98 -13.91 -0.09
N SER A 231 -11.24 -13.73 -0.54
CA SER A 231 -12.32 -13.16 0.25
C SER A 231 -12.56 -13.99 1.51
N GLN A 232 -12.29 -13.43 2.68
CA GLN A 232 -12.39 -14.16 3.96
C GLN A 232 -13.81 -14.71 4.25
N PRO A 233 -14.92 -13.97 3.97
CA PRO A 233 -16.28 -14.51 4.17
C PRO A 233 -16.62 -15.76 3.36
N THR A 234 -15.83 -16.10 2.33
CA THR A 234 -16.04 -17.30 1.50
C THR A 234 -15.32 -18.54 2.04
N LEU A 235 -14.54 -18.39 3.11
CA LEU A 235 -13.70 -19.42 3.68
C LEU A 235 -14.33 -20.05 4.95
N SER A 236 -13.99 -21.29 5.23
CA SER A 236 -14.25 -21.91 6.54
C SER A 236 -13.32 -21.30 7.62
N GLU A 237 -13.61 -21.62 8.88
CA GLU A 237 -12.78 -21.18 10.00
C GLU A 237 -11.35 -21.71 9.89
N GLU A 238 -11.20 -23.01 9.57
CA GLU A 238 -9.91 -23.65 9.38
C GLU A 238 -9.14 -23.07 8.17
N GLU A 239 -9.85 -22.69 7.11
CA GLU A 239 -9.24 -22.05 5.96
C GLU A 239 -8.73 -20.64 6.30
N ILE A 240 -9.47 -19.86 7.10
CA ILE A 240 -9.04 -18.55 7.59
C ILE A 240 -7.81 -18.70 8.50
N GLU A 241 -7.86 -19.62 9.46
CA GLU A 241 -6.72 -19.94 10.33
C GLU A 241 -5.47 -20.29 9.51
N LYS A 242 -5.63 -21.13 8.50
CA LYS A 242 -4.55 -21.53 7.60
C LYS A 242 -4.01 -20.37 6.78
N GLU A 243 -4.87 -19.51 6.21
CA GLU A 243 -4.47 -18.33 5.42
C GLU A 243 -3.62 -17.36 6.27
N LEU A 244 -4.01 -17.13 7.51
CA LEU A 244 -3.30 -16.20 8.40
C LEU A 244 -2.09 -16.86 9.07
N GLY A 245 -2.26 -18.04 9.65
CA GLY A 245 -1.22 -18.74 10.38
C GLY A 245 -0.06 -19.17 9.49
N THR A 246 -0.36 -19.65 8.27
CA THR A 246 0.70 -20.06 7.33
C THR A 246 1.50 -18.85 6.85
N CYS A 247 0.85 -17.72 6.54
CA CYS A 247 1.54 -16.50 6.13
C CYS A 247 2.48 -15.98 7.23
N SER A 248 2.01 -15.95 8.48
CA SER A 248 2.80 -15.54 9.64
C SER A 248 3.98 -16.47 9.91
N SER A 249 3.75 -17.80 9.93
CA SER A 249 4.81 -18.80 10.15
C SER A 249 5.86 -18.75 9.05
N TYR A 250 5.45 -18.59 7.80
CA TYR A 250 6.35 -18.48 6.66
C TYR A 250 7.24 -17.23 6.75
N MET A 251 6.67 -16.07 7.16
CA MET A 251 7.47 -14.87 7.40
C MET A 251 8.57 -15.13 8.43
N LYS A 252 8.23 -15.78 9.57
CA LYS A 252 9.21 -16.12 10.61
C LYS A 252 10.29 -17.03 10.09
N GLU A 253 9.91 -18.06 9.31
CA GLU A 253 10.85 -19.05 8.74
C GLU A 253 11.89 -18.37 7.82
N VAL A 254 11.44 -17.51 6.89
CA VAL A 254 12.33 -16.98 5.84
C VAL A 254 13.04 -15.69 6.23
N THR A 255 12.48 -14.91 7.15
CA THR A 255 13.05 -13.61 7.54
C THR A 255 13.70 -13.62 8.92
N GLY A 256 13.29 -14.56 9.81
CA GLY A 256 13.67 -14.56 11.22
C GLY A 256 12.82 -13.63 12.10
N TYR A 257 11.98 -12.77 11.52
CA TYR A 257 11.13 -11.83 12.25
C TYR A 257 9.70 -12.34 12.39
N ASP A 258 9.07 -12.06 13.53
CA ASP A 258 7.65 -12.28 13.72
C ASP A 258 6.82 -11.24 12.98
N MET A 259 5.68 -11.69 12.42
CA MET A 259 4.68 -10.81 11.83
C MET A 259 4.01 -10.00 12.94
N ASP A 260 3.76 -8.70 12.66
CA ASP A 260 3.06 -7.84 13.60
C ASP A 260 1.56 -8.18 13.64
N PRO A 261 0.88 -7.97 14.78
CA PRO A 261 -0.50 -8.43 15.00
C PRO A 261 -1.55 -7.54 14.29
N PHE A 262 -1.28 -7.17 13.06
CA PHE A 262 -2.16 -6.38 12.21
C PHE A 262 -2.54 -7.16 10.98
N PHE A 263 -3.81 -7.14 10.64
CA PHE A 263 -4.37 -7.84 9.50
C PHE A 263 -5.16 -6.88 8.62
N ARG A 264 -5.01 -6.98 7.31
CA ARG A 264 -5.90 -6.32 6.36
C ARG A 264 -6.61 -7.36 5.51
N PRO A 265 -7.97 -7.36 5.53
CA PRO A 265 -8.73 -8.31 4.74
C PRO A 265 -8.56 -8.02 3.24
N PRO A 266 -8.28 -9.07 2.43
CA PRO A 266 -8.22 -8.95 0.99
C PRO A 266 -9.46 -8.27 0.42
N MET A 267 -9.25 -7.34 -0.55
CA MET A 267 -10.33 -6.58 -1.21
C MET A 267 -11.18 -5.73 -0.23
N GLY A 268 -10.83 -5.65 1.05
CA GLY A 268 -11.68 -5.06 2.08
C GLY A 268 -12.97 -5.84 2.34
N GLU A 269 -13.02 -7.12 1.99
CA GLU A 269 -14.20 -7.96 2.21
C GLU A 269 -14.17 -8.63 3.58
N TYR A 270 -15.27 -8.52 4.32
CA TYR A 270 -15.39 -8.97 5.70
C TYR A 270 -16.83 -9.37 6.07
N SER A 271 -16.99 -9.98 7.24
CA SER A 271 -18.26 -10.24 7.90
C SER A 271 -18.06 -10.16 9.42
N GLU A 272 -19.13 -10.13 10.22
CA GLU A 272 -18.99 -10.23 11.69
C GLU A 272 -18.20 -11.47 12.10
N ARG A 273 -18.50 -12.63 11.45
CA ARG A 273 -17.81 -13.89 11.71
C ARG A 273 -16.30 -13.77 11.45
N THR A 274 -15.90 -13.20 10.31
CA THR A 274 -14.49 -13.10 9.96
C THR A 274 -13.74 -12.10 10.85
N LEU A 275 -14.39 -11.02 11.28
CA LEU A 275 -13.82 -10.07 12.23
C LEU A 275 -13.58 -10.72 13.60
N GLN A 276 -14.54 -11.54 14.09
CA GLN A 276 -14.38 -12.23 15.37
C GLN A 276 -13.27 -13.28 15.29
N ILE A 277 -13.21 -14.06 14.21
CA ILE A 277 -12.13 -15.06 13.99
C ILE A 277 -10.76 -14.38 14.01
N THR A 278 -10.57 -13.30 13.28
CA THR A 278 -9.29 -12.60 13.22
C THR A 278 -8.91 -11.97 14.56
N LYS A 279 -9.89 -11.44 15.30
CA LYS A 279 -9.67 -10.97 16.68
C LYS A 279 -9.23 -12.08 17.60
N ASP A 280 -9.90 -13.25 17.58
CA ASP A 280 -9.59 -14.39 18.45
C ASP A 280 -8.23 -15.01 18.11
N MET A 281 -7.76 -14.87 16.87
CA MET A 281 -6.39 -15.16 16.47
C MET A 281 -5.37 -14.11 16.93
N GLY A 282 -5.79 -13.03 17.61
CA GLY A 282 -4.95 -11.98 18.15
C GLY A 282 -4.62 -10.83 17.18
N TYR A 283 -5.30 -10.74 16.04
CA TYR A 283 -5.08 -9.65 15.10
C TYR A 283 -5.99 -8.45 15.37
N LYS A 284 -5.44 -7.24 15.19
CA LYS A 284 -6.23 -6.03 14.92
C LYS A 284 -6.51 -5.94 13.42
N THR A 285 -7.78 -5.90 13.03
CA THR A 285 -8.16 -5.71 11.62
C THR A 285 -8.06 -4.25 11.23
N VAL A 286 -7.35 -3.94 10.13
CA VAL A 286 -7.08 -2.57 9.71
C VAL A 286 -7.66 -2.31 8.33
N PHE A 287 -8.71 -1.49 8.29
CA PHE A 287 -9.25 -0.89 7.07
C PHE A 287 -8.56 0.44 6.78
N TRP A 288 -9.20 1.34 6.02
CA TRP A 288 -8.61 2.61 5.60
C TRP A 288 -9.65 3.73 5.53
N SER A 289 -9.19 4.97 5.56
CA SER A 289 -10.01 6.19 5.46
C SER A 289 -9.60 7.11 4.32
N ILE A 290 -8.51 6.79 3.62
CA ILE A 290 -8.06 7.42 2.38
C ILE A 290 -7.68 6.31 1.42
N ALA A 291 -8.17 6.35 0.18
CA ALA A 291 -7.80 5.43 -0.89
C ALA A 291 -8.17 6.00 -2.27
N TYR A 292 -7.50 5.53 -3.31
CA TYR A 292 -7.78 5.80 -4.72
C TYR A 292 -7.32 4.61 -5.55
N LEU A 293 -7.62 4.63 -6.86
CA LEU A 293 -7.20 3.56 -7.76
C LEU A 293 -5.72 3.72 -8.10
N ASP A 294 -4.85 2.92 -7.47
CA ASP A 294 -3.39 2.95 -7.61
C ASP A 294 -2.78 1.57 -7.93
N TYR A 295 -3.55 0.50 -7.80
CA TYR A 295 -3.08 -0.87 -7.97
C TYR A 295 -2.97 -1.34 -9.43
N ASP A 296 -3.62 -0.66 -10.38
CA ASP A 296 -3.50 -1.00 -11.81
C ASP A 296 -2.22 -0.40 -12.39
N VAL A 297 -1.17 -1.22 -12.48
CA VAL A 297 0.15 -0.80 -12.98
C VAL A 297 0.14 -0.31 -14.43
N ASN A 298 -0.89 -0.67 -15.21
CA ASN A 298 -1.05 -0.23 -16.60
C ASN A 298 -1.86 1.07 -16.74
N ASN A 299 -2.50 1.54 -15.65
CA ASN A 299 -3.34 2.72 -15.66
C ASN A 299 -3.14 3.53 -14.38
N GLN A 300 -1.94 4.07 -14.24
CA GLN A 300 -1.55 4.86 -13.07
C GLN A 300 -2.11 6.30 -13.14
N PRO A 301 -2.55 6.85 -12.00
CA PRO A 301 -3.18 8.19 -11.97
C PRO A 301 -2.18 9.35 -12.17
N GLY A 302 -0.87 9.07 -12.08
CA GLY A 302 0.19 10.07 -12.06
C GLY A 302 0.43 10.70 -10.68
N SER A 303 1.68 11.14 -10.43
CA SER A 303 2.11 11.66 -9.12
C SER A 303 1.36 12.92 -8.68
N ASN A 304 1.08 13.85 -9.60
CA ASN A 304 0.29 15.05 -9.30
C ASN A 304 -1.11 14.73 -8.76
N TYR A 305 -1.76 13.68 -9.29
CA TYR A 305 -3.05 13.24 -8.76
C TYR A 305 -2.93 12.73 -7.33
N VAL A 306 -1.89 11.96 -7.03
CA VAL A 306 -1.64 11.44 -5.69
C VAL A 306 -1.43 12.57 -4.69
N GLU A 307 -0.57 13.54 -5.02
CA GLU A 307 -0.33 14.73 -4.18
C GLU A 307 -1.61 15.52 -3.91
N GLU A 308 -2.40 15.79 -4.97
CA GLU A 308 -3.65 16.54 -4.83
C GLU A 308 -4.70 15.74 -4.06
N HIS A 309 -4.72 14.41 -4.20
CA HIS A 309 -5.61 13.54 -3.45
C HIS A 309 -5.30 13.62 -1.94
N PHE A 310 -4.03 13.50 -1.55
CA PHE A 310 -3.63 13.68 -0.16
C PHE A 310 -3.91 15.10 0.32
N ARG A 311 -3.56 16.13 -0.45
CA ARG A 311 -3.86 17.55 -0.14
C ARG A 311 -5.33 17.79 0.13
N THR A 312 -6.21 17.11 -0.59
CA THR A 312 -7.67 17.30 -0.48
C THR A 312 -8.28 16.54 0.68
N TYR A 313 -7.73 15.36 1.05
CA TYR A 313 -8.43 14.42 1.91
C TYR A 313 -7.68 14.00 3.18
N TYR A 314 -6.48 14.55 3.47
CA TYR A 314 -5.83 14.27 4.73
C TYR A 314 -6.70 14.72 5.92
N HIS A 315 -6.66 13.99 7.02
CA HIS A 315 -7.40 14.30 8.25
C HIS A 315 -6.76 13.64 9.46
N ASN A 316 -7.12 14.08 10.66
CA ASN A 316 -6.64 13.49 11.90
C ASN A 316 -7.01 12.00 11.99
N GLY A 317 -6.07 11.19 12.42
CA GLY A 317 -6.26 9.75 12.57
C GLY A 317 -6.36 8.97 11.25
N ALA A 318 -5.97 9.58 10.12
CA ALA A 318 -6.09 8.93 8.80
C ALA A 318 -5.25 7.66 8.72
N ILE A 319 -5.83 6.63 8.09
CA ILE A 319 -5.17 5.39 7.68
C ILE A 319 -5.29 5.30 6.15
N PRO A 320 -4.31 5.76 5.37
CA PRO A 320 -4.32 5.64 3.92
C PRO A 320 -4.02 4.21 3.47
N LEU A 321 -4.77 3.73 2.46
CA LEU A 321 -4.43 2.54 1.68
C LEU A 321 -3.59 2.96 0.48
N ILE A 322 -2.38 2.47 0.40
CA ILE A 322 -1.41 2.71 -0.68
C ILE A 322 -0.92 1.34 -1.18
N HIS A 323 -0.77 1.17 -2.50
CA HIS A 323 -0.15 -0.05 -3.04
C HIS A 323 1.30 0.22 -3.44
N ASN A 324 2.20 -0.67 -3.04
CA ASN A 324 3.64 -0.58 -3.31
C ASN A 324 3.99 -0.69 -4.80
N VAL A 325 3.11 -1.25 -5.61
CA VAL A 325 3.30 -1.46 -7.06
C VAL A 325 3.12 -0.20 -7.90
N SER A 326 2.64 0.89 -7.30
CA SER A 326 2.30 2.13 -7.99
C SER A 326 3.52 3.02 -8.22
N SER A 327 3.84 3.30 -9.48
CA SER A 327 4.83 4.32 -9.85
C SER A 327 4.42 5.71 -9.39
N ALA A 328 3.13 6.04 -9.51
CA ALA A 328 2.59 7.33 -9.10
C ALA A 328 2.75 7.57 -7.58
N ASN A 329 2.55 6.52 -6.76
CA ASN A 329 2.78 6.60 -5.33
C ASN A 329 4.26 6.81 -5.00
N CYS A 330 5.15 6.04 -5.64
CA CYS A 330 6.59 6.16 -5.44
C CYS A 330 7.09 7.57 -5.78
N GLU A 331 6.66 8.12 -6.91
CA GLU A 331 7.03 9.46 -7.35
C GLU A 331 6.49 10.58 -6.43
N ALA A 332 5.28 10.40 -5.88
CA ALA A 332 4.60 11.41 -5.07
C ALA A 332 4.96 11.35 -3.58
N LEU A 333 5.46 10.22 -3.07
CA LEU A 333 5.55 9.96 -1.62
C LEU A 333 6.34 11.03 -0.88
N ASP A 334 7.48 11.48 -1.41
CA ASP A 334 8.32 12.52 -0.77
C ASP A 334 7.56 13.85 -0.63
N ALA A 335 6.82 14.25 -1.66
CA ALA A 335 6.01 15.47 -1.65
C ALA A 335 4.81 15.35 -0.70
N VAL A 336 4.17 14.18 -0.66
CA VAL A 336 3.05 13.88 0.25
C VAL A 336 3.51 13.97 1.71
N LEU A 337 4.62 13.31 2.07
CA LEU A 337 5.13 13.36 3.44
C LEU A 337 5.54 14.78 3.83
N THR A 338 6.23 15.50 2.93
CA THR A 338 6.58 16.91 3.14
C THR A 338 5.34 17.79 3.36
N LEU A 339 4.25 17.57 2.60
CA LEU A 339 2.98 18.27 2.78
C LEU A 339 2.42 18.02 4.19
N LEU A 340 2.33 16.75 4.59
CA LEU A 340 1.74 16.37 5.88
C LEU A 340 2.55 16.89 7.06
N GLU A 341 3.88 16.87 6.98
CA GLU A 341 4.76 17.50 7.98
C GLU A 341 4.55 19.00 8.11
N LYS A 342 4.39 19.72 6.98
CA LYS A 342 4.08 21.16 6.97
C LYS A 342 2.73 21.48 7.61
N GLU A 343 1.75 20.60 7.43
CA GLU A 343 0.44 20.70 8.09
C GLU A 343 0.51 20.29 9.57
N GLY A 344 1.68 19.86 10.06
CA GLY A 344 1.93 19.53 11.47
C GLY A 344 1.53 18.10 11.83
N TYR A 345 1.38 17.19 10.86
CA TYR A 345 1.11 15.78 11.14
C TYR A 345 2.38 15.03 11.50
N ARG A 346 2.26 14.09 12.44
CA ARG A 346 3.27 13.08 12.73
C ARG A 346 2.82 11.72 12.20
N PHE A 347 3.77 10.88 11.86
CA PHE A 347 3.52 9.52 11.40
C PHE A 347 3.60 8.55 12.57
N CYS A 348 2.49 7.85 12.82
CA CYS A 348 2.35 6.92 13.93
C CYS A 348 2.50 5.47 13.49
N THR A 349 2.90 4.63 14.42
CA THR A 349 2.89 3.18 14.24
C THR A 349 1.50 2.61 14.52
N MET A 350 1.18 1.43 13.96
CA MET A 350 -0.09 0.76 14.24
C MET A 350 -0.24 0.33 15.71
N TYR A 351 0.86 0.26 16.47
CA TYR A 351 0.80 0.01 17.92
C TYR A 351 0.17 1.14 18.71
N GLU A 352 0.04 2.32 18.12
CA GLU A 352 -0.63 3.50 18.69
C GLU A 352 -2.14 3.55 18.34
N LEU A 353 -2.70 2.52 17.68
CA LEU A 353 -4.15 2.38 17.49
C LEU A 353 -4.82 1.97 18.79
N GLU A 354 -5.79 2.79 19.25
CA GLU A 354 -6.59 2.60 20.47
C GLU A 354 -8.09 2.45 20.15
#